data_ae631d3fa6b3fc8ef634148951c5ec3c
#
_entry.id   ae631d3fa6b3fc8ef634148951c5ec3c
#
_cell.length_a   1.000
_cell.length_b   1.000
_cell.length_c   1.000
_cell.angle_alpha   90.00
_cell.angle_beta   90.00
_cell.angle_gamma   90.00
#
_symmetry.space_group_name_H-M   'P 1'
#
loop_
_entity.id
_entity.type
_entity.pdbx_description
1 polymer ?
#
loop_
_entity_poly.entity_id
_entity_poly.type
_entity_poly.pdbx_seq_one_letter_code
_entity_poly.pdbx_strand_id
1 'polypeptide(L)'
;HPLVMCRIFADAAIACPCYLILMYLQEHLVNCGWPKAFIGIPVLIISMAGAVGASVAAKSSMGIKKAVLVCGLFGGIGTCLTGAQQIAVILFGACAAQFSEGFSGILVSESVNQDFTSDQRATLVSIDSMMYSVLMVAASPVTGFLGSRFGVEASFYLLGSILSAGTVLYGITLIWKKRSICKRPDKDQRSRTQ
;
A
#
# COMPACT_ATOMS: atom_id res chain seq x y z
N HIS A 1 2.28 -9.17 -19.44
CA HIS A 1 1.14 -9.78 -18.74
C HIS A 1 0.40 -8.71 -17.93
N PRO A 2 -0.84 -8.31 -18.31
CA PRO A 2 -1.54 -7.19 -17.68
C PRO A 2 -1.83 -7.42 -16.18
N LEU A 3 -2.02 -8.67 -15.76
CA LEU A 3 -2.27 -9.00 -14.36
C LEU A 3 -1.07 -8.72 -13.45
N VAL A 4 0.16 -8.90 -13.95
CA VAL A 4 1.37 -8.62 -13.19
C VAL A 4 1.56 -7.12 -13.03
N MET A 5 1.34 -6.34 -14.09
CA MET A 5 1.36 -4.88 -14.01
C MET A 5 0.36 -4.33 -12.99
N CYS A 6 -0.86 -4.92 -12.91
CA CYS A 6 -1.83 -4.53 -11.88
C CYS A 6 -1.36 -4.85 -10.46
N ARG A 7 -0.61 -5.95 -10.24
CA ARG A 7 -0.06 -6.30 -8.93
C ARG A 7 1.04 -5.30 -8.52
N ILE A 8 1.98 -5.03 -9.43
CA ILE A 8 3.05 -4.06 -9.24
C ILE A 8 2.48 -2.67 -8.97
N PHE A 9 1.51 -2.23 -9.76
CA PHE A 9 0.85 -0.94 -9.52
C PHE A 9 0.16 -0.88 -8.15
N ALA A 10 -0.52 -1.95 -7.73
CA ALA A 10 -1.19 -1.99 -6.43
C ALA A 10 -0.18 -1.92 -5.28
N ASP A 11 0.97 -2.57 -5.40
CA ASP A 11 2.04 -2.50 -4.40
C ASP A 11 2.66 -1.09 -4.34
N ALA A 12 3.02 -0.52 -5.47
CA ALA A 12 3.54 0.84 -5.55
C ALA A 12 2.54 1.88 -5.00
N ALA A 13 1.22 1.66 -5.19
CA ALA A 13 0.17 2.52 -4.65
C ALA A 13 0.03 2.41 -3.12
N ILE A 14 0.35 1.27 -2.52
CA ILE A 14 0.42 1.11 -1.06
C ILE A 14 1.74 1.69 -0.53
N ALA A 15 2.86 1.42 -1.19
CA ALA A 15 4.18 1.85 -0.74
C ALA A 15 4.35 3.39 -0.78
N CYS A 16 3.85 4.06 -1.82
CA CYS A 16 4.03 5.49 -2.01
C CYS A 16 3.54 6.35 -0.81
N PRO A 17 2.31 6.20 -0.28
CA PRO A 17 1.88 6.91 0.92
C PRO A 17 2.73 6.59 2.15
N CYS A 18 3.14 5.33 2.32
CA CYS A 18 3.94 4.89 3.46
C CYS A 18 5.32 5.55 3.50
N TYR A 19 5.97 5.70 2.35
CA TYR A 19 7.23 6.44 2.27
C TYR A 19 7.06 7.94 2.48
N LEU A 20 5.99 8.54 1.96
CA LEU A 20 5.68 9.95 2.21
C LEU A 20 5.40 10.22 3.69
N ILE A 21 4.77 9.27 4.40
CA ILE A 21 4.65 9.34 5.86
C ILE A 21 6.02 9.51 6.51
N LEU A 22 6.98 8.65 6.21
CA LEU A 22 8.31 8.71 6.82
C LEU A 22 9.03 10.02 6.56
N MET A 23 8.81 10.65 5.40
CA MET A 23 9.39 11.96 5.08
C MET A 23 8.79 13.09 5.93
N TYR A 24 7.48 13.14 6.07
CA TYR A 24 6.78 14.24 6.73
C TYR A 24 6.47 14.00 8.21
N LEU A 25 6.56 12.76 8.67
CA LEU A 25 6.27 12.36 10.05
C LEU A 25 7.15 13.09 11.08
N GLN A 26 8.41 13.30 10.75
CA GLN A 26 9.35 13.92 11.67
C GLN A 26 8.93 15.35 12.00
N GLU A 27 8.52 16.13 11.00
CA GLU A 27 8.00 17.48 11.19
C GLU A 27 6.69 17.45 11.98
N HIS A 28 5.78 16.54 11.61
CA HIS A 28 4.48 16.41 12.28
C HIS A 28 4.62 16.05 13.77
N LEU A 29 5.47 15.09 14.12
CA LEU A 29 5.74 14.70 15.50
C LEU A 29 6.32 15.86 16.32
N VAL A 30 7.24 16.64 15.73
CA VAL A 30 7.81 17.81 16.39
C VAL A 30 6.75 18.87 16.63
N ASN A 31 5.87 19.11 15.66
CA ASN A 31 4.76 20.06 15.79
C ASN A 31 3.75 19.61 16.87
N CYS A 32 3.60 18.30 17.08
CA CYS A 32 2.78 17.72 18.16
C CYS A 32 3.50 17.63 19.52
N GLY A 33 4.71 18.18 19.64
CA GLY A 33 5.46 18.28 20.92
C GLY A 33 6.50 17.18 21.15
N TRP A 34 6.82 16.35 20.16
CA TRP A 34 7.93 15.37 20.30
C TRP A 34 9.28 16.08 20.30
N PRO A 35 10.21 15.76 21.24
CA PRO A 35 11.51 16.39 21.29
C PRO A 35 12.36 16.05 20.06
N LYS A 36 12.89 17.06 19.37
CA LYS A 36 13.71 16.87 18.16
C LYS A 36 14.90 15.94 18.36
N ALA A 37 15.53 15.99 19.53
CA ALA A 37 16.69 15.14 19.87
C ALA A 37 16.40 13.63 19.84
N PHE A 38 15.14 13.23 20.02
CA PHE A 38 14.74 11.82 20.10
C PHE A 38 13.89 11.37 18.89
N ILE A 39 13.88 12.13 17.79
CA ILE A 39 13.07 11.81 16.60
C ILE A 39 13.42 10.46 15.96
N GLY A 40 14.65 9.98 16.15
CA GLY A 40 15.07 8.67 15.65
C GLY A 40 14.34 7.49 16.28
N ILE A 41 13.84 7.65 17.53
CA ILE A 41 13.13 6.57 18.25
C ILE A 41 11.82 6.19 17.54
N PRO A 42 10.87 7.12 17.27
CA PRO A 42 9.65 6.80 16.54
C PRO A 42 9.94 6.27 15.14
N VAL A 43 10.91 6.84 14.43
CA VAL A 43 11.27 6.35 13.08
C VAL A 43 11.75 4.90 13.14
N LEU A 44 12.58 4.54 14.14
CA LEU A 44 13.03 3.17 14.35
C LEU A 44 11.85 2.22 14.63
N ILE A 45 10.96 2.59 15.55
CA ILE A 45 9.78 1.77 15.91
C ILE A 45 8.91 1.51 14.68
N ILE A 46 8.66 2.54 13.90
CA ILE A 46 7.83 2.46 12.70
C ILE A 46 8.48 1.59 11.61
N SER A 47 9.80 1.73 11.42
CA SER A 47 10.55 0.88 10.49
C SER A 47 10.57 -0.59 10.93
N MET A 48 10.65 -0.84 12.24
CA MET A 48 10.52 -2.20 12.77
C MET A 48 9.13 -2.80 12.53
N ALA A 49 8.07 -2.00 12.58
CA ALA A 49 6.73 -2.48 12.24
C ALA A 49 6.66 -2.97 10.78
N GLY A 50 7.32 -2.29 9.84
CA GLY A 50 7.46 -2.75 8.46
C GLY A 50 8.21 -4.09 8.35
N ALA A 51 9.35 -4.22 9.07
CA ALA A 51 10.12 -5.46 9.10
C ALA A 51 9.31 -6.64 9.71
N VAL A 52 8.50 -6.36 10.74
CA VAL A 52 7.57 -7.35 11.30
C VAL A 52 6.51 -7.73 10.26
N GLY A 53 5.93 -6.77 9.55
CA GLY A 53 4.98 -7.01 8.47
C GLY A 53 5.55 -7.95 7.40
N ALA A 54 6.77 -7.67 6.93
CA ALA A 54 7.50 -8.52 5.98
C ALA A 54 7.74 -9.94 6.53
N SER A 55 8.14 -10.06 7.79
CA SER A 55 8.40 -11.35 8.44
C SER A 55 7.12 -12.19 8.60
N VAL A 56 6.00 -11.55 8.89
CA VAL A 56 4.69 -12.21 8.98
C VAL A 56 4.21 -12.64 7.59
N ALA A 57 4.40 -11.79 6.57
CA ALA A 57 4.06 -12.11 5.19
C ALA A 57 4.79 -13.35 4.66
N ALA A 58 6.09 -13.48 4.95
CA ALA A 58 6.92 -14.62 4.54
C ALA A 58 6.40 -15.98 5.08
N LYS A 59 5.62 -15.96 6.16
CA LYS A 59 5.00 -17.16 6.76
C LYS A 59 3.52 -17.30 6.41
N SER A 60 2.97 -16.33 5.68
CA SER A 60 1.54 -16.25 5.38
C SER A 60 1.20 -16.97 4.08
N SER A 61 0.14 -17.76 4.07
CA SER A 61 -0.46 -18.34 2.86
C SER A 61 -1.57 -17.46 2.26
N MET A 62 -1.61 -16.18 2.60
CA MET A 62 -2.66 -15.27 2.14
C MET A 62 -2.55 -15.01 0.64
N GLY A 63 -3.63 -15.24 -0.10
CA GLY A 63 -3.67 -14.92 -1.53
C GLY A 63 -3.58 -13.41 -1.79
N ILE A 64 -2.81 -13.02 -2.81
CA ILE A 64 -2.46 -11.64 -3.15
C ILE A 64 -3.66 -10.67 -3.23
N LYS A 65 -4.81 -11.11 -3.75
CA LYS A 65 -6.02 -10.26 -3.83
C LYS A 65 -6.54 -9.85 -2.46
N LYS A 66 -6.51 -10.77 -1.50
CA LYS A 66 -6.90 -10.50 -0.11
C LYS A 66 -5.85 -9.61 0.57
N ALA A 67 -4.57 -9.88 0.32
CA ALA A 67 -3.47 -9.09 0.86
C ALA A 67 -3.57 -7.62 0.44
N VAL A 68 -3.73 -7.34 -0.85
CA VAL A 68 -3.91 -5.97 -1.38
C VAL A 68 -5.12 -5.27 -0.75
N LEU A 69 -6.26 -5.98 -0.58
CA LEU A 69 -7.44 -5.39 0.05
C LEU A 69 -7.22 -5.08 1.54
N VAL A 70 -6.68 -6.03 2.29
CA VAL A 70 -6.47 -5.86 3.74
C VAL A 70 -5.39 -4.82 3.99
N CYS A 71 -4.24 -4.93 3.32
CA CYS A 71 -3.13 -3.99 3.49
C CYS A 71 -3.48 -2.59 2.97
N GLY A 72 -4.19 -2.48 1.85
CA GLY A 72 -4.60 -1.18 1.32
C GLY A 72 -5.58 -0.45 2.25
N LEU A 73 -6.55 -1.16 2.84
CA LEU A 73 -7.47 -0.57 3.83
C LEU A 73 -6.76 -0.27 5.15
N PHE A 74 -6.03 -1.23 5.69
CA PHE A 74 -5.35 -1.06 6.97
C PHE A 74 -4.25 0.00 6.89
N GLY A 75 -3.47 0.00 5.80
CA GLY A 75 -2.46 1.03 5.52
C GLY A 75 -3.09 2.40 5.27
N GLY A 76 -4.19 2.48 4.53
CA GLY A 76 -4.90 3.74 4.27
C GLY A 76 -5.49 4.35 5.54
N ILE A 77 -6.13 3.54 6.39
CA ILE A 77 -6.62 3.98 7.71
C ILE A 77 -5.44 4.40 8.60
N GLY A 78 -4.36 3.60 8.62
CA GLY A 78 -3.13 3.93 9.34
C GLY A 78 -2.55 5.27 8.91
N THR A 79 -2.49 5.53 7.59
CA THR A 79 -2.05 6.82 7.04
C THR A 79 -2.95 7.97 7.51
N CYS A 80 -4.28 7.81 7.51
CA CYS A 80 -5.18 8.82 8.05
C CYS A 80 -4.93 9.07 9.55
N LEU A 81 -4.76 8.02 10.35
CA LEU A 81 -4.49 8.14 11.79
C LEU A 81 -3.16 8.85 12.07
N THR A 82 -2.18 8.76 11.17
CA THR A 82 -0.91 9.49 11.28
C THR A 82 -1.12 11.02 11.25
N GLY A 83 -2.20 11.52 10.65
CA GLY A 83 -2.59 12.93 10.68
C GLY A 83 -3.21 13.41 11.99
N ALA A 84 -3.36 12.56 13.01
CA ALA A 84 -3.91 12.95 14.30
C ALA A 84 -2.97 13.89 15.07
N GLN A 85 -3.49 14.54 16.13
CA GLN A 85 -2.71 15.42 17.00
C GLN A 85 -2.10 14.69 18.21
N GLN A 86 -2.58 13.49 18.53
CA GLN A 86 -2.09 12.71 19.66
C GLN A 86 -0.93 11.80 19.22
N ILE A 87 0.22 11.93 19.87
CA ILE A 87 1.45 11.18 19.54
C ILE A 87 1.22 9.67 19.51
N ALA A 88 0.48 9.11 20.44
CA ALA A 88 0.18 7.68 20.47
C ALA A 88 -0.62 7.22 19.23
N VAL A 89 -1.58 8.03 18.77
CA VAL A 89 -2.39 7.74 17.58
C VAL A 89 -1.54 7.87 16.32
N ILE A 90 -0.69 8.90 16.24
CA ILE A 90 0.27 9.10 15.14
C ILE A 90 1.16 7.86 15.00
N LEU A 91 1.79 7.43 16.09
CA LEU A 91 2.70 6.28 16.09
C LEU A 91 2.00 4.98 15.70
N PHE A 92 0.79 4.76 16.27
CA PHE A 92 0.00 3.58 15.91
C PHE A 92 -0.39 3.58 14.43
N GLY A 93 -0.84 4.73 13.90
CA GLY A 93 -1.20 4.89 12.50
C GLY A 93 -0.01 4.64 11.56
N ALA A 94 1.13 5.25 11.86
CA ALA A 94 2.35 5.08 11.08
C ALA A 94 2.88 3.63 11.14
N CYS A 95 2.83 2.98 12.30
CA CYS A 95 3.17 1.55 12.42
C CYS A 95 2.22 0.66 11.60
N ALA A 96 0.93 0.94 11.62
CA ALA A 96 -0.05 0.20 10.82
C ALA A 96 0.19 0.35 9.31
N ALA A 97 0.50 1.57 8.86
CA ALA A 97 0.83 1.84 7.47
C ALA A 97 2.10 1.10 7.04
N GLN A 98 3.18 1.20 7.82
CA GLN A 98 4.45 0.53 7.51
C GLN A 98 4.35 -1.00 7.58
N PHE A 99 3.60 -1.53 8.55
CA PHE A 99 3.32 -2.96 8.60
C PHE A 99 2.62 -3.44 7.33
N SER A 100 1.63 -2.67 6.84
CA SER A 100 0.88 -3.00 5.62
C SER A 100 1.77 -2.99 4.38
N GLU A 101 2.67 -2.03 4.27
CA GLU A 101 3.64 -1.92 3.19
C GLU A 101 4.60 -3.12 3.20
N GLY A 102 5.24 -3.40 4.34
CA GLY A 102 6.16 -4.54 4.46
C GLY A 102 5.47 -5.88 4.18
N PHE A 103 4.21 -6.03 4.62
CA PHE A 103 3.45 -7.25 4.37
C PHE A 103 3.07 -7.39 2.90
N SER A 104 2.55 -6.34 2.24
CA SER A 104 2.14 -6.40 0.83
C SER A 104 3.32 -6.58 -0.09
N GLY A 105 4.42 -5.87 0.14
CA GLY A 105 5.61 -5.92 -0.70
C GLY A 105 6.20 -7.32 -0.81
N ILE A 106 6.29 -8.08 0.30
CA ILE A 106 6.77 -9.47 0.26
C ILE A 106 5.83 -10.37 -0.55
N LEU A 107 4.52 -10.29 -0.32
CA LEU A 107 3.57 -11.15 -1.06
C LEU A 107 3.50 -10.82 -2.55
N VAL A 108 3.60 -9.54 -2.92
CA VAL A 108 3.66 -9.14 -4.33
C VAL A 108 4.96 -9.63 -4.96
N SER A 109 6.10 -9.37 -4.32
CA SER A 109 7.41 -9.83 -4.79
C SER A 109 7.45 -11.34 -4.98
N GLU A 110 6.95 -12.12 -4.02
CA GLU A 110 6.88 -13.57 -4.11
C GLU A 110 5.97 -14.02 -5.27
N SER A 111 4.79 -13.41 -5.42
CA SER A 111 3.86 -13.73 -6.51
C SER A 111 4.42 -13.43 -7.90
N VAL A 112 5.24 -12.39 -8.02
CA VAL A 112 5.93 -12.04 -9.27
C VAL A 112 7.08 -13.02 -9.52
N ASN A 113 7.83 -13.38 -8.48
CA ASN A 113 8.95 -14.31 -8.61
C ASN A 113 8.54 -15.74 -9.00
N GLN A 114 7.33 -16.18 -8.62
CA GLN A 114 6.81 -17.50 -8.97
C GLN A 114 6.41 -17.62 -10.45
N ASP A 115 5.95 -16.51 -11.05
CA ASP A 115 5.38 -16.50 -12.40
C ASP A 115 6.47 -16.31 -13.51
N PHE A 116 7.77 -16.05 -13.16
CA PHE A 116 8.79 -15.64 -14.12
C PHE A 116 10.17 -16.29 -13.92
N THR A 117 10.90 -16.43 -15.04
CA THR A 117 12.29 -16.91 -15.06
C THR A 117 13.27 -15.86 -14.49
N SER A 118 14.49 -16.28 -14.10
CA SER A 118 15.50 -15.40 -13.50
C SER A 118 15.82 -14.17 -14.33
N ASP A 119 15.89 -14.29 -15.65
CA ASP A 119 16.20 -13.17 -16.56
C ASP A 119 15.07 -12.13 -16.60
N GLN A 120 13.84 -12.59 -16.47
CA GLN A 120 12.67 -11.70 -16.46
C GLN A 120 12.48 -11.00 -15.11
N ARG A 121 12.95 -11.58 -14.00
CA ARG A 121 12.84 -11.02 -12.66
C ARG A 121 13.56 -9.68 -12.53
N ALA A 122 14.78 -9.56 -13.09
CA ALA A 122 15.54 -8.30 -13.06
C ALA A 122 14.76 -7.16 -13.74
N THR A 123 14.13 -7.45 -14.89
CA THR A 123 13.29 -6.48 -15.60
C THR A 123 12.06 -6.08 -14.79
N LEU A 124 11.41 -7.04 -14.11
CA LEU A 124 10.22 -6.78 -13.29
C LEU A 124 10.54 -5.95 -12.05
N VAL A 125 11.66 -6.19 -11.39
CA VAL A 125 12.14 -5.36 -10.27
C VAL A 125 12.40 -3.92 -10.73
N SER A 126 12.97 -3.74 -11.93
CA SER A 126 13.16 -2.40 -12.51
C SER A 126 11.84 -1.71 -12.81
N ILE A 127 10.86 -2.43 -13.34
CA ILE A 127 9.51 -1.91 -13.62
C ILE A 127 8.82 -1.50 -12.31
N ASP A 128 8.93 -2.31 -11.26
CA ASP A 128 8.38 -2.01 -9.93
C ASP A 128 8.96 -0.71 -9.38
N SER A 129 10.28 -0.58 -9.37
CA SER A 129 10.98 0.63 -8.93
C SER A 129 10.61 1.86 -9.78
N MET A 130 10.44 1.70 -11.09
CA MET A 130 9.98 2.79 -11.97
C MET A 130 8.55 3.20 -11.66
N MET A 131 7.64 2.24 -11.47
CA MET A 131 6.24 2.52 -11.15
C MET A 131 6.11 3.28 -9.83
N TYR A 132 6.83 2.83 -8.80
CA TYR A 132 6.93 3.50 -7.53
C TYR A 132 7.47 4.94 -7.71
N SER A 133 8.56 5.11 -8.46
CA SER A 133 9.18 6.43 -8.70
C SER A 133 8.23 7.40 -9.41
N VAL A 134 7.48 6.92 -10.40
CA VAL A 134 6.48 7.74 -11.11
C VAL A 134 5.39 8.22 -10.15
N LEU A 135 4.88 7.33 -9.29
CA LEU A 135 3.90 7.70 -8.27
C LEU A 135 4.46 8.71 -7.26
N MET A 136 5.72 8.53 -6.83
CA MET A 136 6.39 9.47 -5.91
C MET A 136 6.58 10.85 -6.54
N VAL A 137 7.01 10.93 -7.81
CA VAL A 137 7.18 12.20 -8.55
C VAL A 137 5.84 12.95 -8.67
N ALA A 138 4.74 12.23 -8.83
CA ALA A 138 3.41 12.83 -8.89
C ALA A 138 2.87 13.24 -7.51
N ALA A 139 3.02 12.36 -6.51
CA ALA A 139 2.43 12.53 -5.18
C ALA A 139 3.20 13.53 -4.30
N SER A 140 4.54 13.54 -4.37
CA SER A 140 5.38 14.37 -3.49
C SER A 140 5.12 15.88 -3.62
N PRO A 141 5.02 16.48 -4.84
CA PRO A 141 4.68 17.90 -4.96
C PRO A 141 3.28 18.24 -4.43
N VAL A 142 2.32 17.33 -4.65
CA VAL A 142 0.94 17.54 -4.16
C VAL A 142 0.89 17.52 -2.64
N THR A 143 1.55 16.55 -2.02
CA THR A 143 1.63 16.45 -0.55
C THR A 143 2.41 17.60 0.06
N GLY A 144 3.51 18.02 -0.56
CA GLY A 144 4.29 19.18 -0.12
C GLY A 144 3.50 20.48 -0.21
N PHE A 145 2.76 20.69 -1.30
CA PHE A 145 1.88 21.86 -1.46
C PHE A 145 0.76 21.88 -0.42
N LEU A 146 0.10 20.75 -0.17
CA LEU A 146 -0.94 20.64 0.85
C LEU A 146 -0.37 20.86 2.24
N GLY A 147 0.75 20.25 2.57
CA GLY A 147 1.43 20.40 3.85
C GLY A 147 1.79 21.87 4.13
N SER A 148 2.28 22.60 3.12
CA SER A 148 2.63 24.01 3.27
C SER A 148 1.41 24.94 3.44
N ARG A 149 0.25 24.57 2.88
CA ARG A 149 -0.97 25.41 2.91
C ARG A 149 -1.91 25.10 4.07
N PHE A 150 -2.05 23.81 4.41
CA PHE A 150 -3.10 23.32 5.32
C PHE A 150 -2.53 22.52 6.50
N GLY A 151 -1.21 22.45 6.64
CA GLY A 151 -0.54 21.62 7.63
C GLY A 151 -0.24 20.20 7.12
N VAL A 152 0.78 19.58 7.72
CA VAL A 152 1.27 18.26 7.31
C VAL A 152 0.19 17.18 7.48
N GLU A 153 -0.66 17.31 8.46
CA GLU A 153 -1.81 16.45 8.74
C GLU A 153 -2.78 16.34 7.55
N ALA A 154 -3.01 17.42 6.81
CA ALA A 154 -3.86 17.41 5.64
C ALA A 154 -3.32 16.49 4.53
N SER A 155 -2.00 16.39 4.40
CA SER A 155 -1.35 15.48 3.46
C SER A 155 -1.59 14.02 3.84
N PHE A 156 -1.54 13.68 5.13
CA PHE A 156 -1.82 12.30 5.60
C PHE A 156 -3.29 11.93 5.41
N TYR A 157 -4.22 12.82 5.69
CA TYR A 157 -5.65 12.58 5.43
C TYR A 157 -5.93 12.38 3.95
N LEU A 158 -5.33 13.18 3.06
CA LEU A 158 -5.50 13.02 1.62
C LEU A 158 -4.94 11.66 1.14
N LEU A 159 -3.69 11.37 1.47
CA LEU A 159 -3.02 10.13 1.04
C LEU A 159 -3.77 8.88 1.54
N GLY A 160 -4.14 8.86 2.83
CA GLY A 160 -4.87 7.76 3.42
C GLY A 160 -6.28 7.59 2.83
N SER A 161 -6.96 8.71 2.52
CA SER A 161 -8.28 8.68 1.88
C SER A 161 -8.20 8.15 0.45
N ILE A 162 -7.22 8.58 -0.34
CA ILE A 162 -7.00 8.10 -1.71
C ILE A 162 -6.68 6.60 -1.71
N LEU A 163 -5.79 6.16 -0.83
CA LEU A 163 -5.43 4.75 -0.72
C LEU A 163 -6.62 3.88 -0.31
N SER A 164 -7.38 4.32 0.70
CA SER A 164 -8.58 3.62 1.16
C SER A 164 -9.65 3.55 0.09
N ALA A 165 -9.95 4.67 -0.57
CA ALA A 165 -10.94 4.73 -1.64
C ALA A 165 -10.54 3.86 -2.85
N GLY A 166 -9.27 3.93 -3.28
CA GLY A 166 -8.73 3.09 -4.34
C GLY A 166 -8.84 1.60 -4.02
N THR A 167 -8.56 1.23 -2.76
CA THR A 167 -8.67 -0.16 -2.30
C THR A 167 -10.12 -0.64 -2.27
N VAL A 168 -11.07 0.20 -1.84
CA VAL A 168 -12.50 -0.12 -1.88
C VAL A 168 -12.97 -0.31 -3.33
N LEU A 169 -12.59 0.58 -4.24
CA LEU A 169 -12.91 0.44 -5.67
C LEU A 169 -12.34 -0.86 -6.24
N TYR A 170 -11.10 -1.22 -5.90
CA TYR A 170 -10.51 -2.50 -6.29
C TYR A 170 -11.32 -3.68 -5.76
N GLY A 171 -11.77 -3.64 -4.50
CA GLY A 171 -12.64 -4.66 -3.91
C GLY A 171 -13.97 -4.81 -4.65
N ILE A 172 -14.61 -3.70 -5.01
CA ILE A 172 -15.86 -3.69 -5.79
C ILE A 172 -15.65 -4.36 -7.15
N THR A 173 -14.56 -4.04 -7.86
CA THR A 173 -14.26 -4.65 -9.17
C THR A 173 -14.06 -6.16 -9.08
N LEU A 174 -13.44 -6.66 -7.99
CA LEU A 174 -13.28 -8.09 -7.75
C LEU A 174 -14.63 -8.81 -7.54
N ILE A 175 -15.55 -8.18 -6.80
CA ILE A 175 -16.88 -8.72 -6.54
C ILE A 175 -17.70 -8.76 -7.85
N TRP A 176 -17.65 -7.70 -8.65
CA TRP A 176 -18.35 -7.64 -9.94
C TRP A 176 -17.84 -8.70 -10.91
N LYS A 177 -16.51 -8.87 -11.01
CA LYS A 177 -15.92 -9.91 -11.86
C LYS A 177 -16.34 -11.32 -11.44
N LYS A 178 -16.41 -11.59 -10.13
CA LYS A 178 -16.89 -12.88 -9.62
C LYS A 178 -18.37 -13.13 -9.97
N ARG A 179 -19.22 -12.10 -9.88
CA ARG A 179 -20.64 -12.20 -10.23
C ARG A 179 -20.87 -12.39 -11.74
N SER A 180 -20.05 -11.76 -12.60
CA SER A 180 -20.12 -11.90 -14.05
C SER A 180 -19.76 -13.31 -14.52
N ILE A 181 -18.79 -13.96 -13.87
CA ILE A 181 -18.37 -15.34 -14.16
C ILE A 181 -19.49 -16.32 -13.74
N CYS A 182 -20.12 -16.10 -12.59
CA CYS A 182 -21.19 -16.94 -12.08
C CYS A 182 -22.50 -16.80 -12.86
N LYS A 183 -22.68 -15.72 -13.64
CA LYS A 183 -23.87 -15.47 -14.47
C LYS A 183 -23.72 -15.95 -15.92
N ARG A 184 -22.61 -16.54 -16.33
CA ARG A 184 -22.53 -17.22 -17.63
C ARG A 184 -23.09 -18.64 -17.49
N PRO A 185 -24.35 -18.89 -17.82
CA PRO A 185 -24.86 -20.26 -17.86
C PRO A 185 -24.20 -20.96 -19.03
N ASP A 186 -23.87 -22.21 -18.77
CA ASP A 186 -23.35 -23.26 -19.62
C ASP A 186 -24.01 -23.26 -21.03
N LYS A 187 -23.52 -22.43 -21.94
CA LYS A 187 -23.92 -22.49 -23.36
C LYS A 187 -23.19 -23.60 -24.13
N ASP A 188 -22.16 -24.19 -23.51
CA ASP A 188 -21.30 -25.18 -24.18
C ASP A 188 -21.79 -26.64 -24.01
N GLN A 189 -22.72 -26.89 -23.09
CA GLN A 189 -23.28 -28.24 -22.97
C GLN A 189 -24.41 -28.54 -23.96
N ARG A 190 -25.05 -27.54 -24.56
CA ARG A 190 -26.13 -27.77 -25.53
C ARG A 190 -25.63 -28.07 -26.94
N SER A 191 -24.34 -27.81 -27.26
CA SER A 191 -23.80 -28.10 -28.59
C SER A 191 -23.15 -29.51 -28.71
N ARG A 192 -23.11 -30.29 -27.62
CA ARG A 192 -22.60 -31.67 -27.64
C ARG A 192 -23.67 -32.75 -27.61
N THR A 193 -24.95 -32.37 -27.61
CA THR A 193 -26.11 -33.27 -27.61
C THR A 193 -26.99 -33.14 -28.87
N GLN A 194 -26.47 -32.52 -29.89
CA GLN A 194 -26.97 -32.60 -31.29
C GLN A 194 -25.85 -33.10 -32.18
#